data_75ba4e008946de05770b90b4a0c52c29
#
_entry.id   75ba4e008946de05770b90b4a0c52c29
#
_cell.length_a   1.000
_cell.length_b   1.000
_cell.length_c   1.000
_cell.angle_alpha   90.00
_cell.angle_beta   90.00
_cell.angle_gamma   90.00
#
_symmetry.space_group_name_H-M   'P 1'
#
loop_
_entity.id
_entity.type
_entity.pdbx_description
1 polymer ?
#
loop_
_entity_poly.entity_id
_entity_poly.type
_entity_poly.pdbx_seq_one_letter_code
_entity_poly.pdbx_strand_id
1 'polypeptide(L)'
;MAINEATKKNLRRKSNYIDNVQMHNEVPLFSWIDINVTELCNRTCIFCPRADKDFYPNQNLHISLDLVRKMADELAALNYEGAIVLCGFGEPLLHPEIEEVISILGKVSRVEIVTNGDKINGKSITKLIEAGADYFVVSMYDGPHQVQHFKTMFDELKC
;
A
#
# COMPACT_ATOMS: atom_id res chain seq x y z
N MET A 1 -27.40 -8.91 7.42
CA MET A 1 -26.16 -8.82 8.21
C MET A 1 -25.74 -7.36 8.24
N ALA A 2 -25.61 -6.74 9.43
CA ALA A 2 -25.21 -5.33 9.52
C ALA A 2 -23.71 -5.22 9.17
N ILE A 3 -23.35 -4.28 8.28
CA ILE A 3 -21.96 -3.96 7.93
C ILE A 3 -21.31 -3.31 9.15
N ASN A 4 -20.18 -3.84 9.62
CA ASN A 4 -19.45 -3.28 10.76
C ASN A 4 -18.78 -1.92 10.42
N GLU A 5 -18.39 -1.17 11.43
CA GLU A 5 -17.83 0.19 11.25
C GLU A 5 -16.52 0.20 10.46
N ALA A 6 -15.65 -0.82 10.61
CA ALA A 6 -14.42 -0.93 9.84
C ALA A 6 -14.71 -1.10 8.34
N THR A 7 -15.69 -1.95 8.00
CA THR A 7 -16.14 -2.13 6.62
C THR A 7 -16.73 -0.84 6.05
N LYS A 8 -17.54 -0.11 6.83
CA LYS A 8 -18.09 1.18 6.39
C LYS A 8 -17.00 2.21 6.11
N LYS A 9 -15.98 2.31 6.99
CA LYS A 9 -14.83 3.20 6.77
C LYS A 9 -14.06 2.84 5.50
N ASN A 10 -13.83 1.54 5.26
CA ASN A 10 -13.13 1.07 4.07
C ASN A 10 -13.93 1.36 2.79
N LEU A 11 -15.25 1.16 2.80
CA LEU A 11 -16.10 1.51 1.67
C LEU A 11 -16.08 3.02 1.40
N ARG A 12 -16.20 3.87 2.42
CA ARG A 12 -16.10 5.33 2.28
C ARG A 12 -14.75 5.76 1.70
N ARG A 13 -13.67 5.13 2.12
CA ARG A 13 -12.33 5.40 1.57
C ARG A 13 -12.28 5.16 0.07
N LYS A 14 -12.91 4.08 -0.39
CA LYS A 14 -12.92 3.69 -1.81
C LYS A 14 -13.94 4.46 -2.65
N SER A 15 -15.09 4.85 -2.09
CA SER A 15 -16.17 5.50 -2.85
C SER A 15 -15.72 6.79 -3.52
N ASN A 16 -14.87 7.59 -2.89
CA ASN A 16 -14.37 8.84 -3.47
C ASN A 16 -13.65 8.63 -4.81
N TYR A 17 -13.08 7.45 -5.04
CA TYR A 17 -12.36 7.11 -6.27
C TYR A 17 -13.20 6.31 -7.26
N ILE A 18 -14.22 5.57 -6.78
CA ILE A 18 -15.08 4.73 -7.61
C ILE A 18 -16.24 5.53 -8.19
N ASP A 19 -16.79 6.46 -7.40
CA ASP A 19 -17.99 7.22 -7.76
C ASP A 19 -17.69 8.32 -8.81
N ASN A 20 -16.41 8.75 -8.91
CA ASN A 20 -15.94 9.77 -9.85
C ASN A 20 -14.79 9.21 -10.70
N VAL A 21 -15.12 8.52 -11.79
CA VAL A 21 -14.11 8.00 -12.71
C VAL A 21 -13.51 9.14 -13.53
N GLN A 22 -12.21 9.34 -13.40
CA GLN A 22 -11.46 10.30 -14.19
C GLN A 22 -11.42 9.86 -15.67
N MET A 23 -11.69 10.79 -16.58
CA MET A 23 -11.62 10.55 -18.01
C MET A 23 -10.42 11.28 -18.62
N HIS A 24 -9.69 10.61 -19.49
CA HIS A 24 -8.64 11.21 -20.33
C HIS A 24 -8.91 10.88 -21.79
N ASN A 25 -9.17 11.91 -22.61
CA ASN A 25 -9.52 11.75 -24.03
C ASN A 25 -10.63 10.70 -24.28
N GLU A 26 -11.72 10.79 -23.52
CA GLU A 26 -12.86 9.85 -23.55
C GLU A 26 -12.57 8.43 -23.08
N VAL A 27 -11.36 8.16 -22.58
CA VAL A 27 -10.96 6.87 -22.00
C VAL A 27 -11.00 6.96 -20.46
N PRO A 28 -11.70 6.03 -19.77
CA PRO A 28 -11.68 6.03 -18.31
C PRO A 28 -10.30 5.61 -17.80
N LEU A 29 -9.77 6.37 -16.85
CA LEU A 29 -8.55 6.01 -16.11
C LEU A 29 -8.91 5.08 -14.94
N PHE A 30 -7.93 4.28 -14.52
CA PHE A 30 -8.06 3.45 -13.33
C PHE A 30 -8.21 4.35 -12.10
N SER A 31 -9.24 4.11 -11.30
CA SER A 31 -9.41 4.82 -10.03
C SER A 31 -8.39 4.38 -8.96
N TRP A 32 -7.73 3.23 -9.21
CA TRP A 32 -6.88 2.56 -8.25
C TRP A 32 -5.82 1.72 -8.96
N ILE A 33 -4.55 1.89 -8.58
CA ILE A 33 -3.42 1.16 -9.15
C ILE A 33 -2.69 0.41 -8.04
N ASP A 34 -2.66 -0.90 -8.11
CA ASP A 34 -1.89 -1.75 -7.20
C ASP A 34 -0.48 -1.98 -7.76
N ILE A 35 0.54 -1.72 -6.96
CA ILE A 35 1.95 -1.91 -7.32
C ILE A 35 2.61 -2.89 -6.37
N ASN A 36 3.08 -4.03 -6.90
CA ASN A 36 3.94 -4.94 -6.16
C ASN A 36 5.40 -4.46 -6.24
N VAL A 37 5.85 -3.77 -5.21
CA VAL A 37 7.19 -3.13 -5.20
C VAL A 37 8.33 -4.11 -4.91
N THR A 38 8.03 -5.29 -4.39
CA THR A 38 9.04 -6.31 -4.06
C THR A 38 8.47 -7.72 -4.11
N GLU A 39 9.30 -8.67 -4.54
CA GLU A 39 9.01 -10.11 -4.48
C GLU A 39 9.43 -10.72 -3.13
N LEU A 40 9.97 -9.93 -2.20
CA LEU A 40 10.39 -10.41 -0.90
C LEU A 40 9.26 -10.26 0.14
N CYS A 41 9.00 -11.33 0.91
CA CYS A 41 8.08 -11.31 2.03
C CYS A 41 8.68 -12.06 3.22
N ASN A 42 8.49 -11.55 4.43
CA ASN A 42 8.93 -12.18 5.68
C ASN A 42 7.90 -13.18 6.24
N ARG A 43 6.74 -13.33 5.60
CA ARG A 43 5.70 -14.29 5.98
C ARG A 43 5.44 -15.32 4.89
N THR A 44 4.94 -16.50 5.30
CA THR A 44 4.45 -17.56 4.41
C THR A 44 3.03 -17.92 4.82
N CYS A 45 2.08 -17.05 4.42
CA CYS A 45 0.68 -17.22 4.75
C CYS A 45 0.05 -18.37 3.95
N ILE A 46 -0.71 -19.25 4.59
CA ILE A 46 -1.29 -20.46 3.97
C ILE A 46 -2.24 -20.19 2.78
N PHE A 47 -2.81 -19.00 2.71
CA PHE A 47 -3.69 -18.53 1.63
C PHE A 47 -2.96 -17.76 0.54
N CYS A 48 -1.66 -17.51 0.69
CA CYS A 48 -0.83 -16.81 -0.29
C CYS A 48 -0.16 -17.82 -1.24
N PRO A 49 0.01 -17.51 -2.54
CA PRO A 49 0.74 -18.38 -3.46
C PRO A 49 2.17 -18.71 -2.98
N ARG A 50 2.77 -17.87 -2.12
CA ARG A 50 4.09 -18.12 -1.50
C ARG A 50 4.11 -19.29 -0.50
N ALA A 51 2.95 -19.85 -0.13
CA ALA A 51 2.88 -21.10 0.64
C ALA A 51 3.50 -22.27 -0.14
N ASP A 52 3.40 -22.21 -1.46
CA ASP A 52 4.05 -23.15 -2.37
C ASP A 52 5.34 -22.52 -2.93
N LYS A 53 6.49 -22.96 -2.41
CA LYS A 53 7.80 -22.45 -2.79
C LYS A 53 8.23 -22.82 -4.22
N ASP A 54 7.67 -23.88 -4.76
CA ASP A 54 7.96 -24.33 -6.13
C ASP A 54 7.14 -23.53 -7.14
N PHE A 55 5.94 -23.09 -6.74
CA PHE A 55 5.06 -22.28 -7.57
C PHE A 55 5.40 -20.79 -7.53
N TYR A 56 5.59 -20.23 -6.33
CA TYR A 56 5.88 -18.80 -6.14
C TYR A 56 6.99 -18.58 -5.10
N PRO A 57 8.25 -18.74 -5.48
CA PRO A 57 9.38 -18.63 -4.57
C PRO A 57 9.54 -17.20 -4.01
N ASN A 58 10.04 -17.12 -2.80
CA ASN A 58 10.39 -15.85 -2.19
C ASN A 58 11.72 -15.36 -2.77
N GLN A 59 11.71 -14.21 -3.45
CA GLN A 59 12.87 -13.70 -4.19
C GLN A 59 13.24 -12.30 -3.70
N ASN A 60 14.54 -12.04 -3.61
CA ASN A 60 15.06 -10.70 -3.27
C ASN A 60 15.10 -9.82 -4.53
N LEU A 61 13.91 -9.58 -5.13
CA LEU A 61 13.71 -8.73 -6.29
C LEU A 61 12.86 -7.52 -5.91
N HIS A 62 13.26 -6.37 -6.39
CA HIS A 62 12.62 -5.10 -6.10
C HIS A 62 12.41 -4.29 -7.38
N ILE A 63 11.36 -3.48 -7.42
CA ILE A 63 11.18 -2.50 -8.47
C ILE A 63 12.31 -1.47 -8.42
N SER A 64 12.86 -1.08 -9.57
CA SER A 64 13.89 -0.03 -9.60
C SER A 64 13.28 1.36 -9.44
N LEU A 65 14.01 2.28 -8.81
CA LEU A 65 13.58 3.67 -8.71
C LEU A 65 13.40 4.33 -10.08
N ASP A 66 14.15 3.92 -11.10
CA ASP A 66 13.99 4.46 -12.45
C ASP A 66 12.64 4.08 -13.06
N LEU A 67 12.17 2.84 -12.82
CA LEU A 67 10.84 2.45 -13.24
C LEU A 67 9.76 3.20 -12.45
N VAL A 68 9.96 3.39 -11.15
CA VAL A 68 9.04 4.17 -10.30
C VAL A 68 8.95 5.62 -10.79
N ARG A 69 10.09 6.26 -11.13
CA ARG A 69 10.10 7.62 -11.69
C ARG A 69 9.36 7.68 -13.03
N LYS A 70 9.63 6.72 -13.92
CA LYS A 70 8.92 6.64 -15.20
C LYS A 70 7.41 6.54 -15.01
N MET A 71 6.95 5.67 -14.10
CA MET A 71 5.51 5.54 -13.78
C MET A 71 4.94 6.85 -13.23
N ALA A 72 5.65 7.51 -12.33
CA ALA A 72 5.24 8.79 -11.77
C ALA A 72 5.13 9.88 -12.85
N ASP A 73 6.09 9.98 -13.76
CA ASP A 73 6.08 10.94 -14.86
C ASP A 73 4.88 10.71 -15.81
N GLU A 74 4.59 9.44 -16.13
CA GLU A 74 3.45 9.07 -16.98
C GLU A 74 2.10 9.38 -16.29
N LEU A 75 1.98 9.11 -14.99
CA LEU A 75 0.77 9.45 -14.22
C LEU A 75 0.60 10.96 -14.07
N ALA A 76 1.69 11.71 -13.88
CA ALA A 76 1.66 13.17 -13.85
C ALA A 76 1.20 13.75 -15.19
N ALA A 77 1.66 13.20 -16.33
CA ALA A 77 1.23 13.61 -17.66
C ALA A 77 -0.27 13.38 -17.91
N LEU A 78 -0.86 12.38 -17.24
CA LEU A 78 -2.30 12.10 -17.26
C LEU A 78 -3.10 12.97 -16.29
N ASN A 79 -2.45 13.79 -15.45
CA ASN A 79 -3.04 14.47 -14.28
C ASN A 79 -3.84 13.47 -13.42
N TYR A 80 -3.24 12.31 -13.12
CA TYR A 80 -3.90 11.21 -12.45
C TYR A 80 -4.39 11.59 -11.05
N GLU A 81 -5.67 11.38 -10.76
CA GLU A 81 -6.34 11.73 -9.50
C GLU A 81 -6.73 10.49 -8.66
N GLY A 82 -6.42 9.29 -9.12
CA GLY A 82 -6.72 8.05 -8.42
C GLY A 82 -5.80 7.81 -7.21
N ALA A 83 -5.78 6.59 -6.71
CA ALA A 83 -4.89 6.18 -5.63
C ALA A 83 -3.87 5.15 -6.11
N ILE A 84 -2.67 5.21 -5.56
CA ILE A 84 -1.62 4.21 -5.75
C ILE A 84 -1.51 3.39 -4.47
N VAL A 85 -1.59 2.07 -4.58
CA VAL A 85 -1.50 1.15 -3.46
C VAL A 85 -0.26 0.29 -3.59
N LEU A 86 0.62 0.42 -2.63
CA LEU A 86 1.79 -0.45 -2.51
C LEU A 86 1.35 -1.73 -1.81
N CYS A 87 1.17 -2.79 -2.58
CA CYS A 87 0.69 -4.08 -2.11
C CYS A 87 1.18 -5.19 -3.03
N GLY A 88 0.78 -6.42 -2.78
CA GLY A 88 1.08 -7.56 -3.64
C GLY A 88 1.40 -8.82 -2.84
N PHE A 89 2.14 -9.74 -3.45
CA PHE A 89 2.58 -10.95 -2.78
C PHE A 89 3.88 -10.75 -1.98
N GLY A 90 4.59 -9.65 -2.18
CA GLY A 90 5.68 -9.19 -1.33
C GLY A 90 5.20 -8.36 -0.13
N GLU A 91 6.09 -8.10 0.81
CA GLU A 91 5.87 -7.14 1.90
C GLU A 91 6.51 -5.81 1.50
N PRO A 92 5.73 -4.75 1.22
CA PRO A 92 6.28 -3.48 0.73
C PRO A 92 7.37 -2.89 1.63
N LEU A 93 7.26 -3.06 2.95
CA LEU A 93 8.23 -2.54 3.91
C LEU A 93 9.57 -3.30 3.94
N LEU A 94 9.74 -4.31 3.09
CA LEU A 94 11.01 -4.97 2.84
C LEU A 94 11.75 -4.41 1.61
N HIS A 95 11.14 -3.50 0.88
CA HIS A 95 11.85 -2.81 -0.20
C HIS A 95 12.95 -1.91 0.41
N PRO A 96 14.22 -2.00 -0.01
CA PRO A 96 15.32 -1.29 0.62
C PRO A 96 15.20 0.25 0.53
N GLU A 97 14.53 0.75 -0.50
CA GLU A 97 14.35 2.16 -0.78
C GLU A 97 12.86 2.57 -0.73
N ILE A 98 12.08 1.98 0.18
CA ILE A 98 10.63 2.19 0.23
C ILE A 98 10.25 3.66 0.48
N GLU A 99 11.02 4.37 1.29
CA GLU A 99 10.81 5.79 1.57
C GLU A 99 10.95 6.63 0.29
N GLU A 100 11.93 6.32 -0.57
CA GLU A 100 12.13 7.00 -1.85
C GLU A 100 11.02 6.65 -2.86
N VAL A 101 10.60 5.37 -2.93
CA VAL A 101 9.44 4.94 -3.75
C VAL A 101 8.20 5.74 -3.39
N ILE A 102 7.90 5.86 -2.10
CA ILE A 102 6.76 6.64 -1.60
C ILE A 102 6.91 8.12 -1.94
N SER A 103 8.11 8.69 -1.74
CA SER A 103 8.39 10.10 -2.03
C SER A 103 8.21 10.46 -3.51
N ILE A 104 8.55 9.55 -4.43
CA ILE A 104 8.35 9.76 -5.86
C ILE A 104 6.86 9.71 -6.19
N LEU A 105 6.15 8.66 -5.77
CA LEU A 105 4.74 8.44 -6.10
C LEU A 105 3.82 9.44 -5.40
N GLY A 106 4.12 9.82 -4.16
CA GLY A 106 3.35 10.80 -3.38
C GLY A 106 3.34 12.22 -3.96
N LYS A 107 4.23 12.54 -4.90
CA LYS A 107 4.19 13.81 -5.64
C LYS A 107 3.11 13.85 -6.70
N VAL A 108 2.62 12.71 -7.14
CA VAL A 108 1.67 12.61 -8.25
C VAL A 108 0.32 12.07 -7.86
N SER A 109 0.25 11.31 -6.77
CA SER A 109 -1.02 10.76 -6.31
C SER A 109 -0.96 10.37 -4.83
N ARG A 110 -2.12 10.08 -4.24
CA ARG A 110 -2.25 9.51 -2.92
C ARG A 110 -1.61 8.12 -2.87
N VAL A 111 -0.75 7.88 -1.87
CA VAL A 111 -0.08 6.60 -1.65
C VAL A 111 -0.63 5.87 -0.45
N GLU A 112 -1.12 4.66 -0.66
CA GLU A 112 -1.58 3.74 0.38
C GLU A 112 -0.63 2.54 0.47
N ILE A 113 -0.40 2.05 1.69
CA ILE A 113 0.48 0.91 1.95
C ILE A 113 -0.33 -0.21 2.59
N VAL A 114 -0.35 -1.39 1.95
CA VAL A 114 -0.89 -2.62 2.53
C VAL A 114 0.27 -3.46 3.04
N THR A 115 0.32 -3.70 4.34
CA THR A 115 1.45 -4.37 4.99
C THR A 115 0.97 -5.45 5.98
N ASN A 116 1.79 -6.47 6.21
CA ASN A 116 1.57 -7.45 7.27
C ASN A 116 1.85 -6.89 8.68
N GLY A 117 2.42 -5.70 8.78
CA GLY A 117 2.64 -4.99 10.04
C GLY A 117 3.91 -5.37 10.80
N ASP A 118 4.63 -6.43 10.42
CA ASP A 118 5.80 -6.92 11.18
C ASP A 118 6.96 -5.92 11.24
N LYS A 119 7.04 -5.03 10.26
CA LYS A 119 8.08 -4.00 10.18
C LYS A 119 7.62 -2.63 10.69
N ILE A 120 6.35 -2.54 11.09
CA ILE A 120 5.79 -1.31 11.62
C ILE A 120 6.24 -1.09 13.08
N ASN A 121 6.77 0.09 13.33
CA ASN A 121 7.00 0.66 14.66
C ASN A 121 6.91 2.19 14.57
N GLY A 122 6.87 2.89 15.69
CA GLY A 122 6.70 4.34 15.71
C GLY A 122 7.67 5.10 14.80
N LYS A 123 8.95 4.70 14.76
CA LYS A 123 9.95 5.34 13.91
C LYS A 123 9.72 5.07 12.42
N SER A 124 9.42 3.81 12.06
CA SER A 124 9.19 3.47 10.65
C SER A 124 7.96 4.17 10.10
N ILE A 125 6.86 4.23 10.86
CA ILE A 125 5.65 4.94 10.43
C ILE A 125 5.92 6.42 10.22
N THR A 126 6.60 7.09 11.17
CA THR A 126 6.93 8.51 11.03
C THR A 126 7.67 8.78 9.73
N LYS A 127 8.69 7.98 9.42
CA LYS A 127 9.45 8.13 8.16
C LYS A 127 8.59 7.90 6.91
N LEU A 128 7.70 6.91 6.94
CA LEU A 128 6.82 6.65 5.81
C LEU A 128 5.81 7.78 5.59
N ILE A 129 5.28 8.37 6.67
CA ILE A 129 4.40 9.57 6.61
C ILE A 129 5.18 10.77 6.07
N GLU A 130 6.39 11.02 6.60
CA GLU A 130 7.27 12.08 6.12
C GLU A 130 7.66 11.92 4.65
N ALA A 131 7.78 10.68 4.18
CA ALA A 131 8.00 10.36 2.78
C ALA A 131 6.75 10.60 1.88
N GLY A 132 5.56 10.74 2.46
CA GLY A 132 4.32 11.02 1.74
C GLY A 132 3.31 9.86 1.68
N ALA A 133 3.40 8.89 2.59
CA ALA A 133 2.36 7.87 2.72
C ALA A 133 1.10 8.46 3.36
N ASP A 134 -0.05 8.29 2.70
CA ASP A 134 -1.34 8.85 3.17
C ASP A 134 -2.16 7.87 3.99
N TYR A 135 -2.01 6.58 3.74
CA TYR A 135 -2.86 5.58 4.35
C TYR A 135 -2.15 4.24 4.57
N PHE A 136 -2.46 3.61 5.70
CA PHE A 136 -1.95 2.28 6.04
C PHE A 136 -3.10 1.29 6.22
N VAL A 137 -3.00 0.16 5.55
CA VAL A 137 -3.86 -1.01 5.75
C VAL A 137 -3.01 -2.12 6.34
N VAL A 138 -3.20 -2.40 7.62
CA VAL A 138 -2.46 -3.44 8.31
C VAL A 138 -3.25 -4.74 8.27
N SER A 139 -2.68 -5.77 7.66
CA SER A 139 -3.23 -7.12 7.60
C SER A 139 -2.92 -7.87 8.90
N MET A 140 -3.89 -7.91 9.80
CA MET A 140 -3.74 -8.51 11.13
C MET A 140 -4.05 -10.01 11.09
N TYR A 141 -3.03 -10.84 10.86
CA TYR A 141 -3.19 -12.29 10.69
C TYR A 141 -3.09 -13.11 12.00
N ASP A 142 -2.48 -12.53 13.04
CA ASP A 142 -2.13 -13.30 14.25
C ASP A 142 -3.19 -13.21 15.35
N GLY A 143 -4.32 -12.56 15.09
CA GLY A 143 -5.47 -12.56 15.96
C GLY A 143 -5.86 -11.18 16.55
N PRO A 144 -6.92 -11.14 17.37
CA PRO A 144 -7.54 -9.89 17.83
C PRO A 144 -6.63 -8.99 18.67
N HIS A 145 -5.60 -9.54 19.31
CA HIS A 145 -4.64 -8.76 20.11
C HIS A 145 -3.88 -7.72 19.28
N GLN A 146 -3.66 -7.98 17.96
CA GLN A 146 -3.01 -7.03 17.07
C GLN A 146 -3.81 -5.74 16.91
N VAL A 147 -5.13 -5.79 17.00
CA VAL A 147 -5.98 -4.58 16.92
C VAL A 147 -5.58 -3.58 18.00
N GLN A 148 -5.47 -4.05 19.26
CA GLN A 148 -5.09 -3.16 20.36
C GLN A 148 -3.64 -2.70 20.23
N HIS A 149 -2.73 -3.56 19.81
CA HIS A 149 -1.32 -3.23 19.60
C HIS A 149 -1.18 -2.09 18.59
N PHE A 150 -1.71 -2.23 17.38
CA PHE A 150 -1.61 -1.21 16.35
C PHE A 150 -2.38 0.06 16.72
N LYS A 151 -3.57 -0.08 17.33
CA LYS A 151 -4.33 1.08 17.79
C LYS A 151 -3.51 1.93 18.78
N THR A 152 -2.93 1.32 19.81
CA THR A 152 -2.11 2.03 20.78
C THR A 152 -0.94 2.73 20.09
N MET A 153 -0.23 2.04 19.20
CA MET A 153 0.90 2.60 18.47
C MET A 153 0.51 3.82 17.61
N PHE A 154 -0.61 3.74 16.88
CA PHE A 154 -1.09 4.87 16.07
C PHE A 154 -1.61 6.02 16.93
N ASP A 155 -2.27 5.74 18.06
CA ASP A 155 -2.73 6.77 19.01
C ASP A 155 -1.54 7.53 19.63
N GLU A 156 -0.42 6.85 19.90
CA GLU A 156 0.81 7.48 20.42
C GLU A 156 1.50 8.39 19.40
N LEU A 157 1.36 8.12 18.11
CA LEU A 157 1.91 8.95 17.04
C LEU A 157 1.10 10.24 16.80
N LYS A 158 -0.07 10.37 17.42
CA LYS A 158 -0.99 11.51 17.23
C LYS A 158 -1.31 11.80 15.74
N CYS A 159 -1.37 10.73 14.94
CA CYS A 159 -1.73 10.80 13.52
C CYS A 159 -3.23 10.75 13.32
#